data_2b8475864f8bde148ae8ea8b29d78a4e
#
_entry.id   2b8475864f8bde148ae8ea8b29d78a4e
#
_cell.length_a   1.000
_cell.length_b   1.000
_cell.length_c   1.000
_cell.angle_alpha   90.00
_cell.angle_beta   90.00
_cell.angle_gamma   90.00
#
_symmetry.space_group_name_H-M   'P 1'
#
loop_
_entity.id
_entity.type
_entity.pdbx_description
1 polymer ?
#
loop_
_entity_poly.entity_id
_entity_poly.type
_entity_poly.pdbx_seq_one_letter_code
_entity_poly.pdbx_strand_id
1 'polypeptide(L)'
;MSLKGVNICMYGLNRSLGVTVHSIEKKILQPLRSMAEELHCHAAFNVTASWEFSSKRSGESLSRIADDQQDLLPGFQIQLVDQDEFDAGFDLAGALAPGDHYQDDGGSVLNMMRALHALKKCYDSIPAHARESFPTIFVRPDLDIIDDLGIEFLLSHSSGNAIVVPGWQFFGGVNDRFAVAAAGDASAAYANRLDTVFQYLALTGRPFHSESYLFDVLNLKRLKVLPIVQARFVRVRAGQAFHPETIQLEHLPPAASAESWSLLTEQLMTMHRRLREAGERIAVFKDSQASLEQNVESLELMLKQSRRKVRKLRRRLESLEES
;
A
#
# COMPACT_ATOMS: atom_id res chain seq x y z
N MET A 1 9.83 -11.69 18.96
CA MET A 1 11.27 -11.29 18.82
C MET A 1 11.32 -9.80 19.13
N SER A 2 12.11 -9.33 20.08
CA SER A 2 12.29 -7.88 20.30
C SER A 2 13.31 -7.38 19.30
N LEU A 3 12.98 -6.33 18.58
CA LEU A 3 13.88 -5.65 17.64
C LEU A 3 14.48 -4.43 18.33
N LYS A 4 15.79 -4.21 18.18
CA LYS A 4 16.44 -3.02 18.75
C LYS A 4 15.86 -1.73 18.19
N GLY A 5 15.58 -1.69 16.89
CA GLY A 5 14.98 -0.51 16.29
C GLY A 5 14.49 -0.75 14.86
N VAL A 6 13.60 0.13 14.40
CA VAL A 6 13.07 0.16 13.03
C VAL A 6 12.90 1.61 12.59
N ASN A 7 13.25 1.89 11.34
CA ASN A 7 12.99 3.17 10.71
C ASN A 7 11.71 3.08 9.86
N ILE A 8 10.90 4.13 9.88
CA ILE A 8 9.77 4.32 8.97
C ILE A 8 10.02 5.59 8.16
N CYS A 9 9.97 5.44 6.85
CA CYS A 9 10.09 6.50 5.88
C CYS A 9 8.80 6.60 5.08
N MET A 10 7.94 7.57 5.40
CA MET A 10 6.72 7.86 4.65
C MET A 10 6.98 9.01 3.69
N TYR A 11 6.73 8.83 2.39
CA TYR A 11 7.18 9.80 1.39
C TYR A 11 6.22 9.99 0.22
N GLY A 12 6.26 11.16 -0.37
CA GLY A 12 5.55 11.50 -1.59
C GLY A 12 4.43 12.50 -1.39
N LEU A 13 3.43 12.47 -2.26
CA LEU A 13 2.31 13.42 -2.20
C LEU A 13 1.28 13.00 -1.15
N ASN A 14 1.07 13.86 -0.15
CA ASN A 14 0.07 13.66 0.90
C ASN A 14 -1.31 14.11 0.43
N ARG A 15 -2.01 13.27 -0.35
CA ARG A 15 -3.33 13.59 -0.93
C ARG A 15 -4.51 12.83 -0.33
N SER A 16 -4.24 11.81 0.47
CA SER A 16 -5.28 10.89 0.95
C SER A 16 -5.00 10.27 2.33
N LEU A 17 -4.07 10.84 3.09
CA LEU A 17 -3.66 10.31 4.40
C LEU A 17 -4.84 10.19 5.36
N GLY A 18 -5.82 11.12 5.32
CA GLY A 18 -7.03 11.05 6.13
C GLY A 18 -7.82 9.75 5.95
N VAL A 19 -7.71 9.09 4.78
CA VAL A 19 -8.34 7.80 4.51
C VAL A 19 -7.41 6.64 4.86
N THR A 20 -6.13 6.74 4.50
CA THR A 20 -5.18 5.62 4.56
C THR A 20 -4.51 5.44 5.93
N VAL A 21 -4.45 6.51 6.74
CA VAL A 21 -3.75 6.50 8.03
C VAL A 21 -4.23 5.39 8.96
N HIS A 22 -5.52 5.06 8.95
CA HIS A 22 -6.07 4.02 9.82
C HIS A 22 -5.47 2.64 9.51
N SER A 23 -5.34 2.29 8.24
CA SER A 23 -4.73 1.02 7.84
C SER A 23 -3.22 0.99 8.09
N ILE A 24 -2.53 2.11 7.85
CA ILE A 24 -1.10 2.27 8.17
C ILE A 24 -0.87 2.12 9.69
N GLU A 25 -1.66 2.82 10.50
CA GLU A 25 -1.59 2.70 11.95
C GLU A 25 -1.79 1.26 12.42
N LYS A 26 -2.88 0.63 12.00
CA LYS A 26 -3.26 -0.71 12.43
C LYS A 26 -2.29 -1.79 11.97
N LYS A 27 -1.76 -1.69 10.75
CA LYS A 27 -1.03 -2.78 10.09
C LYS A 27 0.48 -2.61 10.05
N ILE A 28 0.97 -1.40 10.32
CA ILE A 28 2.40 -1.10 10.40
C ILE A 28 2.77 -0.58 11.79
N LEU A 29 2.19 0.55 12.23
CA LEU A 29 2.69 1.27 13.40
C LEU A 29 2.40 0.53 14.72
N GLN A 30 1.17 0.03 14.91
CA GLN A 30 0.80 -0.69 16.12
C GLN A 30 1.63 -1.96 16.33
N PRO A 31 1.81 -2.86 15.33
CA PRO A 31 2.70 -3.99 15.46
C PRO A 31 4.13 -3.58 15.81
N LEU A 32 4.68 -2.53 15.17
CA LEU A 32 6.03 -2.07 15.43
C LEU A 32 6.23 -1.54 16.84
N ARG A 33 5.29 -0.75 17.36
CA ARG A 33 5.35 -0.25 18.76
C ARG A 33 5.37 -1.36 19.80
N SER A 34 4.85 -2.55 19.44
CA SER A 34 4.85 -3.70 20.35
C SER A 34 6.12 -4.54 20.29
N MET A 35 6.91 -4.42 19.20
CA MET A 35 8.08 -5.30 18.97
C MET A 35 9.43 -4.58 18.91
N ALA A 36 9.45 -3.27 18.65
CA ALA A 36 10.67 -2.48 18.52
C ALA A 36 10.93 -1.65 19.79
N GLU A 37 12.18 -1.65 20.26
CA GLU A 37 12.60 -0.82 21.39
C GLU A 37 12.73 0.65 20.98
N GLU A 38 13.20 0.90 19.74
CA GLU A 38 13.31 2.23 19.13
C GLU A 38 12.52 2.28 17.83
N LEU A 39 11.76 3.34 17.63
CA LEU A 39 10.99 3.58 16.42
C LEU A 39 11.26 4.99 15.89
N HIS A 40 11.95 5.07 14.76
CA HIS A 40 12.27 6.31 14.09
C HIS A 40 11.27 6.57 12.98
N CYS A 41 10.26 7.41 13.25
CA CYS A 41 9.19 7.72 12.32
C CYS A 41 9.47 9.05 11.61
N HIS A 42 9.69 9.01 10.31
CA HIS A 42 9.98 10.18 9.48
C HIS A 42 9.02 10.23 8.31
N ALA A 43 8.63 11.43 7.92
CA ALA A 43 7.84 11.68 6.74
C ALA A 43 8.36 12.88 5.94
N ALA A 44 8.30 12.80 4.62
CA ALA A 44 8.55 13.93 3.74
C ALA A 44 7.45 14.01 2.68
N PHE A 45 6.68 15.08 2.73
CA PHE A 45 5.52 15.26 1.88
C PHE A 45 5.73 16.37 0.87
N ASN A 46 5.50 16.07 -0.39
CA ASN A 46 5.46 17.07 -1.43
C ASN A 46 4.25 17.99 -1.24
N VAL A 47 4.49 19.28 -1.26
CA VAL A 47 3.48 20.31 -1.21
C VAL A 47 3.65 21.27 -2.37
N THR A 48 2.55 21.85 -2.83
CA THR A 48 2.53 22.93 -3.82
C THR A 48 2.04 24.21 -3.15
N ALA A 49 2.40 25.38 -3.67
CA ALA A 49 1.95 26.64 -3.12
C ALA A 49 0.42 26.79 -3.11
N SER A 50 -0.27 26.17 -4.08
CA SER A 50 -1.74 26.20 -4.19
C SER A 50 -2.44 25.08 -3.41
N TRP A 51 -1.72 24.09 -2.89
CA TRP A 51 -2.28 22.86 -2.34
C TRP A 51 -3.22 22.12 -3.31
N GLU A 52 -2.99 22.28 -4.60
CA GLU A 52 -3.78 21.68 -5.66
C GLU A 52 -2.98 20.62 -6.40
N PHE A 53 -3.67 19.60 -6.86
CA PHE A 53 -3.08 18.52 -7.63
C PHE A 53 -3.97 18.09 -8.78
N SER A 54 -3.38 17.87 -9.94
CA SER A 54 -4.05 17.25 -11.07
C SER A 54 -3.12 16.28 -11.80
N SER A 55 -3.68 15.24 -12.39
CA SER A 55 -2.92 14.27 -13.18
C SER A 55 -3.78 13.69 -14.30
N LYS A 56 -3.37 13.89 -15.54
CA LYS A 56 -4.05 13.31 -16.72
C LYS A 56 -4.05 11.78 -16.66
N ARG A 57 -2.92 11.19 -16.29
CA ARG A 57 -2.76 9.72 -16.26
C ARG A 57 -3.61 9.04 -15.20
N SER A 58 -3.79 9.62 -14.03
CA SER A 58 -4.63 9.08 -12.98
C SER A 58 -6.09 9.47 -13.07
N GLY A 59 -6.45 10.32 -14.05
CA GLY A 59 -7.79 10.85 -14.19
C GLY A 59 -8.20 11.83 -13.08
N GLU A 60 -7.22 12.31 -12.30
CA GLU A 60 -7.47 13.26 -11.22
C GLU A 60 -7.59 14.66 -11.83
N SER A 61 -8.76 15.25 -11.68
CA SER A 61 -8.96 16.68 -11.94
C SER A 61 -8.35 17.50 -10.79
N LEU A 62 -8.25 18.80 -10.98
CA LEU A 62 -7.76 19.70 -9.95
C LEU A 62 -8.46 19.45 -8.61
N SER A 63 -7.74 18.91 -7.65
CA SER A 63 -8.25 18.55 -6.34
C SER A 63 -7.39 19.22 -5.28
N ARG A 64 -8.03 19.89 -4.33
CA ARG A 64 -7.30 20.47 -3.21
C ARG A 64 -6.86 19.39 -2.23
N ILE A 65 -5.58 19.43 -1.86
CA ILE A 65 -5.02 18.58 -0.82
C ILE A 65 -5.28 19.26 0.52
N ALA A 66 -5.74 18.52 1.53
CA ALA A 66 -5.88 19.05 2.87
C ALA A 66 -4.48 19.35 3.47
N ASP A 67 -4.31 20.55 3.99
CA ASP A 67 -3.04 21.04 4.53
C ASP A 67 -2.76 20.56 5.96
N ASP A 68 -3.79 20.10 6.68
CA ASP A 68 -3.75 19.63 8.07
C ASP A 68 -3.56 18.10 8.21
N GLN A 69 -3.45 17.36 7.11
CA GLN A 69 -3.35 15.88 7.17
C GLN A 69 -2.11 15.38 7.91
N GLN A 70 -1.05 16.18 7.98
CA GLN A 70 0.16 15.84 8.73
C GLN A 70 -0.10 15.63 10.23
N ASP A 71 -1.11 16.29 10.81
CA ASP A 71 -1.49 16.15 12.23
C ASP A 71 -2.02 14.74 12.55
N LEU A 72 -2.36 13.95 11.52
CA LEU A 72 -2.77 12.56 11.65
C LEU A 72 -1.63 11.59 11.96
N LEU A 73 -0.38 12.06 11.98
CA LEU A 73 0.82 11.25 12.23
C LEU A 73 1.54 11.67 13.53
N PRO A 74 0.93 11.47 14.70
CA PRO A 74 1.58 11.80 15.95
C PRO A 74 2.87 10.98 16.13
N GLY A 75 3.95 11.69 16.50
CA GLY A 75 5.27 11.06 16.69
C GLY A 75 6.13 10.94 15.43
N PHE A 76 5.65 11.40 14.27
CA PHE A 76 6.49 11.53 13.09
C PHE A 76 7.25 12.86 13.08
N GLN A 77 8.51 12.82 12.65
CA GLN A 77 9.24 14.01 12.22
C GLN A 77 8.86 14.28 10.75
N ILE A 78 8.09 15.35 10.53
CA ILE A 78 7.51 15.65 9.22
C ILE A 78 8.27 16.80 8.57
N GLN A 79 8.68 16.60 7.32
CA GLN A 79 9.26 17.61 6.45
C GLN A 79 8.31 17.88 5.28
N LEU A 80 7.97 19.13 5.06
CA LEU A 80 7.27 19.57 3.85
C LEU A 80 8.31 19.91 2.78
N VAL A 81 8.15 19.33 1.59
CA VAL A 81 9.06 19.47 0.46
C VAL A 81 8.37 20.29 -0.61
N ASP A 82 8.89 21.48 -0.88
CA ASP A 82 8.35 22.39 -1.89
C ASP A 82 8.55 21.79 -3.30
N GLN A 83 7.45 21.50 -3.99
CA GLN A 83 7.46 20.97 -5.33
C GLN A 83 7.92 22.00 -6.35
N ASP A 84 7.52 23.26 -6.18
CA ASP A 84 7.81 24.31 -7.13
C ASP A 84 9.32 24.66 -7.09
N GLU A 85 9.93 24.62 -5.89
CA GLU A 85 11.38 24.76 -5.73
C GLU A 85 12.13 23.60 -6.40
N PHE A 86 11.68 22.36 -6.19
CA PHE A 86 12.27 21.20 -6.83
C PHE A 86 12.18 21.28 -8.35
N ASP A 87 11.02 21.61 -8.88
CA ASP A 87 10.77 21.69 -10.32
C ASP A 87 11.63 22.75 -11.00
N ALA A 88 11.80 23.90 -10.36
CA ALA A 88 12.63 24.98 -10.87
C ALA A 88 14.12 24.57 -11.01
N GLY A 89 14.58 23.61 -10.20
CA GLY A 89 15.95 23.11 -10.22
C GLY A 89 16.16 21.79 -10.98
N PHE A 90 15.08 21.11 -11.41
CA PHE A 90 15.17 19.80 -12.04
C PHE A 90 15.24 19.88 -13.57
N ASP A 91 16.25 19.24 -14.17
CA ASP A 91 16.38 19.14 -15.62
C ASP A 91 15.43 18.08 -16.21
N LEU A 92 14.15 18.45 -16.37
CA LEU A 92 13.15 17.57 -16.98
C LEU A 92 13.49 17.25 -18.45
N ALA A 93 14.03 18.20 -19.20
CA ALA A 93 14.41 17.98 -20.59
C ALA A 93 15.51 16.90 -20.70
N GLY A 94 16.50 16.95 -19.84
CA GLY A 94 17.53 15.92 -19.75
C GLY A 94 16.97 14.56 -19.32
N ALA A 95 15.98 14.53 -18.41
CA ALA A 95 15.31 13.30 -18.00
C ALA A 95 14.46 12.68 -19.12
N LEU A 96 13.97 13.49 -20.06
CA LEU A 96 13.18 13.07 -21.22
C LEU A 96 14.03 12.84 -22.48
N ALA A 97 15.33 13.11 -22.46
CA ALA A 97 16.19 12.98 -23.64
C ALA A 97 16.12 11.57 -24.30
N PRO A 98 16.01 10.45 -23.56
CA PRO A 98 15.79 9.13 -24.16
C PRO A 98 14.36 8.86 -24.62
N GLY A 99 13.42 9.77 -24.39
CA GLY A 99 12.00 9.66 -24.70
C GLY A 99 11.10 9.70 -23.46
N ASP A 100 9.80 9.86 -23.70
CA ASP A 100 8.76 9.80 -22.67
C ASP A 100 8.04 8.45 -22.72
N HIS A 101 8.32 7.58 -21.77
CA HIS A 101 7.67 6.26 -21.65
C HIS A 101 6.15 6.37 -21.48
N TYR A 102 5.69 7.43 -20.81
CA TYR A 102 4.27 7.58 -20.44
C TYR A 102 3.46 8.39 -21.44
N GLN A 103 4.11 9.05 -22.40
CA GLN A 103 3.49 9.86 -23.44
C GLN A 103 2.52 10.94 -22.89
N ASP A 104 2.92 11.57 -21.79
CA ASP A 104 2.13 12.59 -21.09
C ASP A 104 2.91 13.91 -20.88
N ASP A 105 3.75 14.26 -21.86
CA ASP A 105 4.59 15.46 -21.85
C ASP A 105 5.54 15.52 -20.63
N GLY A 106 5.98 14.35 -20.15
CA GLY A 106 6.88 14.20 -19.01
C GLY A 106 6.22 14.37 -17.65
N GLY A 107 4.91 14.57 -17.58
CA GLY A 107 4.19 14.78 -16.33
C GLY A 107 4.35 13.62 -15.33
N SER A 108 4.28 12.38 -15.83
CA SER A 108 4.53 11.19 -14.99
C SER A 108 5.99 11.09 -14.57
N VAL A 109 6.94 11.40 -15.44
CA VAL A 109 8.37 11.39 -15.10
C VAL A 109 8.63 12.42 -13.99
N LEU A 110 8.18 13.65 -14.15
CA LEU A 110 8.35 14.71 -13.15
C LEU A 110 7.74 14.31 -11.80
N ASN A 111 6.52 13.77 -11.80
CA ASN A 111 5.88 13.30 -10.56
C ASN A 111 6.66 12.17 -9.87
N MET A 112 7.32 11.29 -10.63
CA MET A 112 8.20 10.28 -10.05
C MET A 112 9.48 10.89 -9.47
N MET A 113 10.08 11.87 -10.15
CA MET A 113 11.26 12.58 -9.63
C MET A 113 10.96 13.32 -8.34
N ARG A 114 9.80 13.98 -8.24
CA ARG A 114 9.31 14.60 -7.00
C ARG A 114 9.15 13.57 -5.89
N ALA A 115 8.60 12.39 -6.19
CA ALA A 115 8.48 11.30 -5.22
C ALA A 115 9.84 10.77 -4.77
N LEU A 116 10.80 10.61 -5.68
CA LEU A 116 12.18 10.22 -5.34
C LEU A 116 12.91 11.28 -4.52
N HIS A 117 12.64 12.56 -4.77
CA HIS A 117 13.17 13.66 -3.98
C HIS A 117 12.63 13.62 -2.54
N ALA A 118 11.31 13.49 -2.38
CA ALA A 118 10.70 13.33 -1.06
C ALA A 118 11.21 12.09 -0.34
N LEU A 119 11.38 10.95 -1.04
CA LEU A 119 11.96 9.73 -0.49
C LEU A 119 13.37 9.98 0.07
N LYS A 120 14.23 10.62 -0.72
CA LYS A 120 15.60 10.95 -0.29
C LYS A 120 15.58 11.88 0.92
N LYS A 121 14.80 12.96 0.89
CA LYS A 121 14.65 13.90 2.02
C LYS A 121 14.17 13.20 3.29
N CYS A 122 13.17 12.31 3.17
CA CYS A 122 12.69 11.51 4.29
C CYS A 122 13.80 10.61 4.86
N TYR A 123 14.52 9.90 4.02
CA TYR A 123 15.60 9.03 4.45
C TYR A 123 16.76 9.80 5.07
N ASP A 124 17.15 10.93 4.50
CA ASP A 124 18.22 11.78 5.00
C ASP A 124 17.90 12.38 6.38
N SER A 125 16.61 12.56 6.72
CA SER A 125 16.19 13.05 8.04
C SER A 125 16.32 11.98 9.14
N ILE A 126 16.43 10.69 8.80
CA ILE A 126 16.66 9.62 9.78
C ILE A 126 18.10 9.74 10.31
N PRO A 127 18.34 9.66 11.64
CA PRO A 127 19.66 9.72 12.21
C PRO A 127 20.62 8.69 11.58
N ALA A 128 21.86 9.08 11.31
CA ALA A 128 22.84 8.23 10.60
C ALA A 128 23.02 6.86 11.26
N HIS A 129 23.14 6.83 12.60
CA HIS A 129 23.27 5.57 13.33
C HIS A 129 22.05 4.64 13.14
N ALA A 130 20.83 5.20 13.04
CA ALA A 130 19.62 4.43 12.83
C ALA A 130 19.54 3.88 11.39
N ARG A 131 19.96 4.68 10.39
CA ARG A 131 20.05 4.22 8.99
C ARG A 131 21.02 3.04 8.80
N GLU A 132 22.11 3.05 9.55
CA GLU A 132 23.15 2.01 9.48
C GLU A 132 22.80 0.76 10.28
N SER A 133 21.99 0.89 11.35
CA SER A 133 21.74 -0.20 12.31
C SER A 133 20.40 -0.85 12.19
N PHE A 134 19.37 -0.13 11.70
CA PHE A 134 17.99 -0.61 11.73
C PHE A 134 17.39 -0.74 10.33
N PRO A 135 16.58 -1.78 10.08
CA PRO A 135 15.83 -1.91 8.84
C PRO A 135 14.89 -0.73 8.64
N THR A 136 14.63 -0.40 7.38
CA THR A 136 13.76 0.73 7.02
C THR A 136 12.52 0.25 6.28
N ILE A 137 11.34 0.64 6.74
CA ILE A 137 10.07 0.47 6.05
C ILE A 137 9.79 1.74 5.24
N PHE A 138 9.68 1.59 3.93
CA PHE A 138 9.31 2.64 3.00
C PHE A 138 7.85 2.49 2.62
N VAL A 139 7.04 3.52 2.85
CA VAL A 139 5.60 3.49 2.59
C VAL A 139 5.12 4.82 2.02
N ARG A 140 4.21 4.76 1.06
CA ARG A 140 3.56 5.97 0.52
C ARG A 140 2.30 6.31 1.31
N PRO A 141 1.99 7.60 1.49
CA PRO A 141 0.80 8.02 2.25
C PRO A 141 -0.53 7.73 1.53
N ASP A 142 -0.50 7.40 0.22
CA ASP A 142 -1.70 7.13 -0.59
C ASP A 142 -2.06 5.63 -0.68
N LEU A 143 -1.47 4.79 0.17
CA LEU A 143 -1.74 3.35 0.20
C LEU A 143 -2.65 2.97 1.35
N ASP A 144 -3.85 2.48 1.03
CA ASP A 144 -4.71 1.79 1.98
C ASP A 144 -4.37 0.30 1.99
N ILE A 145 -3.92 -0.21 3.14
CA ILE A 145 -3.38 -1.56 3.27
C ILE A 145 -4.52 -2.52 3.56
N ILE A 146 -4.76 -3.46 2.63
CA ILE A 146 -5.87 -4.42 2.73
C ILE A 146 -5.47 -5.62 3.59
N ASP A 147 -4.32 -6.23 3.30
CA ASP A 147 -3.88 -7.44 3.96
C ASP A 147 -3.22 -7.15 5.31
N ASP A 148 -3.18 -8.17 6.16
CA ASP A 148 -2.22 -8.19 7.25
C ASP A 148 -0.84 -8.45 6.64
N LEU A 149 0.05 -7.47 6.78
CA LEU A 149 1.38 -7.53 6.19
C LEU A 149 2.29 -8.55 6.85
N GLY A 150 1.97 -8.98 8.08
CA GLY A 150 2.90 -9.80 8.85
C GLY A 150 4.24 -9.08 9.04
N ILE A 151 4.23 -7.88 9.60
CA ILE A 151 5.42 -6.99 9.71
C ILE A 151 6.62 -7.72 10.32
N GLU A 152 6.42 -8.58 11.31
CA GLU A 152 7.49 -9.39 11.89
C GLU A 152 8.15 -10.31 10.84
N PHE A 153 7.35 -10.94 9.98
CA PHE A 153 7.85 -11.76 8.89
C PHE A 153 8.65 -10.91 7.88
N LEU A 154 8.16 -9.74 7.51
CA LEU A 154 8.86 -8.86 6.57
C LEU A 154 10.21 -8.42 7.12
N LEU A 155 10.26 -8.01 8.38
CA LEU A 155 11.49 -7.58 9.05
C LEU A 155 12.50 -8.72 9.22
N SER A 156 12.04 -9.94 9.51
CA SER A 156 12.93 -11.09 9.62
C SER A 156 13.61 -11.47 8.30
N HIS A 157 12.99 -11.14 7.16
CA HIS A 157 13.52 -11.38 5.83
C HIS A 157 14.31 -10.18 5.26
N SER A 158 14.24 -9.01 5.89
CA SER A 158 15.01 -7.83 5.50
C SER A 158 16.34 -7.74 6.26
N SER A 159 17.18 -8.76 6.12
CA SER A 159 18.50 -8.84 6.76
C SER A 159 19.64 -8.92 5.74
N GLY A 160 20.84 -8.55 6.14
CA GLY A 160 22.02 -8.55 5.28
C GLY A 160 21.87 -7.55 4.13
N ASN A 161 21.79 -8.02 2.90
CA ASN A 161 21.61 -7.19 1.70
C ASN A 161 20.21 -7.37 1.05
N ALA A 162 19.19 -7.74 1.84
CA ALA A 162 17.86 -8.02 1.32
C ALA A 162 16.94 -6.80 1.34
N ILE A 163 16.05 -6.77 0.36
CA ILE A 163 14.91 -5.88 0.29
C ILE A 163 13.65 -6.67 -0.03
N VAL A 164 12.62 -6.49 0.78
CA VAL A 164 11.30 -7.10 0.63
C VAL A 164 10.38 -6.10 -0.07
N VAL A 165 9.70 -6.51 -1.12
CA VAL A 165 8.84 -5.67 -1.95
C VAL A 165 7.52 -6.38 -2.27
N PRO A 166 6.44 -5.65 -2.65
CA PRO A 166 5.22 -6.29 -3.14
C PRO A 166 5.49 -7.18 -4.35
N GLY A 167 4.93 -8.38 -4.35
CA GLY A 167 5.15 -9.42 -5.38
C GLY A 167 4.20 -9.31 -6.57
N TRP A 168 3.77 -8.12 -6.95
CA TRP A 168 2.80 -7.84 -8.01
C TRP A 168 3.04 -6.48 -8.65
N GLN A 169 2.49 -6.27 -9.85
CA GLN A 169 2.66 -5.05 -10.67
C GLN A 169 4.14 -4.66 -10.86
N PHE A 170 4.93 -5.61 -11.29
CA PHE A 170 6.35 -5.38 -11.55
C PHE A 170 6.60 -4.56 -12.83
N PHE A 171 5.71 -4.61 -13.81
CA PHE A 171 5.82 -3.87 -15.07
C PHE A 171 7.21 -3.94 -15.73
N GLY A 172 7.82 -5.15 -15.68
CA GLY A 172 9.18 -5.35 -16.18
C GLY A 172 10.30 -4.90 -15.24
N GLY A 173 9.98 -4.62 -13.98
CA GLY A 173 10.92 -4.18 -12.97
C GLY A 173 10.58 -4.68 -11.57
N VAL A 174 10.52 -3.77 -10.58
CA VAL A 174 10.15 -4.04 -9.18
C VAL A 174 9.13 -3.02 -8.72
N ASN A 175 8.08 -3.46 -8.01
CA ASN A 175 7.08 -2.58 -7.43
C ASN A 175 7.73 -1.58 -6.46
N ASP A 176 7.53 -0.29 -6.69
CA ASP A 176 8.21 0.82 -6.01
C ASP A 176 7.36 1.53 -4.95
N ARG A 177 6.21 0.97 -4.57
CA ARG A 177 5.24 1.65 -3.70
C ARG A 177 5.43 1.38 -2.22
N PHE A 178 6.01 0.24 -1.90
CA PHE A 178 6.29 -0.21 -0.54
C PHE A 178 7.56 -1.06 -0.55
N ALA A 179 8.37 -0.95 0.49
CA ALA A 179 9.51 -1.82 0.68
C ALA A 179 9.87 -1.95 2.17
N VAL A 180 10.47 -3.08 2.53
CA VAL A 180 11.18 -3.25 3.80
C VAL A 180 12.61 -3.63 3.46
N ALA A 181 13.54 -2.72 3.70
CA ALA A 181 14.94 -2.90 3.36
C ALA A 181 15.80 -3.15 4.60
N ALA A 182 16.79 -4.01 4.47
CA ALA A 182 17.83 -4.16 5.47
C ALA A 182 18.54 -2.83 5.74
N ALA A 183 19.15 -2.70 6.91
CA ALA A 183 19.94 -1.53 7.29
C ALA A 183 21.11 -1.27 6.32
N GLY A 184 21.58 -0.04 6.28
CA GLY A 184 22.76 0.35 5.51
C GLY A 184 22.52 0.33 4.00
N ASP A 185 23.28 -0.45 3.25
CA ASP A 185 23.33 -0.40 1.78
C ASP A 185 21.99 -0.67 1.10
N ALA A 186 21.17 -1.58 1.63
CA ALA A 186 19.90 -1.90 1.02
C ALA A 186 18.90 -0.75 1.14
N SER A 187 18.77 -0.16 2.33
CA SER A 187 17.91 1.00 2.54
C SER A 187 18.43 2.24 1.78
N ALA A 188 19.74 2.46 1.77
CA ALA A 188 20.37 3.56 1.03
C ALA A 188 20.18 3.41 -0.50
N ALA A 189 20.31 2.22 -1.05
CA ALA A 189 20.07 1.97 -2.47
C ALA A 189 18.63 2.25 -2.88
N TYR A 190 17.67 1.90 -2.03
CA TYR A 190 16.27 2.22 -2.29
C TYR A 190 15.98 3.71 -2.17
N ALA A 191 16.53 4.37 -1.16
CA ALA A 191 16.19 5.76 -0.85
C ALA A 191 16.88 6.78 -1.77
N ASN A 192 18.15 6.55 -2.12
CA ASN A 192 18.99 7.53 -2.83
C ASN A 192 18.94 7.39 -4.35
N ARG A 193 17.90 6.77 -4.90
CA ARG A 193 17.75 6.55 -6.35
C ARG A 193 17.77 7.85 -7.16
N LEU A 194 17.27 8.95 -6.63
CA LEU A 194 17.31 10.22 -7.35
C LEU A 194 18.72 10.59 -7.83
N ASP A 195 19.74 10.29 -7.03
CA ASP A 195 21.12 10.68 -7.31
C ASP A 195 21.72 10.00 -8.54
N THR A 196 21.14 8.89 -8.99
CA THR A 196 21.67 8.09 -10.10
C THR A 196 20.76 8.06 -11.34
N VAL A 197 19.66 8.81 -11.35
CA VAL A 197 18.72 8.82 -12.49
C VAL A 197 19.39 9.22 -13.79
N PHE A 198 20.10 10.35 -13.84
CA PHE A 198 20.73 10.83 -15.08
C PHE A 198 21.85 9.90 -15.54
N GLN A 199 22.63 9.34 -14.62
CA GLN A 199 23.63 8.33 -14.95
C GLN A 199 22.99 7.08 -15.58
N TYR A 200 21.89 6.62 -15.01
CA TYR A 200 21.12 5.49 -15.54
C TYR A 200 20.59 5.78 -16.96
N LEU A 201 19.98 6.94 -17.18
CA LEU A 201 19.46 7.33 -18.47
C LEU A 201 20.57 7.40 -19.53
N ALA A 202 21.71 8.00 -19.18
CA ALA A 202 22.87 8.09 -20.07
C ALA A 202 23.47 6.72 -20.42
N LEU A 203 23.50 5.79 -19.46
CA LEU A 203 24.08 4.45 -19.66
C LEU A 203 23.13 3.54 -20.47
N THR A 204 21.84 3.65 -20.26
CA THR A 204 20.88 2.73 -20.89
C THR A 204 20.30 3.25 -22.18
N GLY A 205 20.23 4.56 -22.39
CA GLY A 205 19.55 5.19 -23.50
C GLY A 205 18.03 4.90 -23.54
N ARG A 206 17.46 4.38 -22.45
CA ARG A 206 16.04 4.01 -22.38
C ARG A 206 15.23 5.11 -21.68
N PRO A 207 13.98 5.35 -22.11
CA PRO A 207 13.08 6.24 -21.39
C PRO A 207 12.93 5.83 -19.94
N PHE A 208 12.77 6.81 -19.04
CA PHE A 208 12.61 6.55 -17.62
C PHE A 208 11.32 5.77 -17.34
N HIS A 209 11.46 4.65 -16.62
CA HIS A 209 10.35 3.84 -16.10
C HIS A 209 10.67 3.42 -14.66
N SER A 210 9.83 3.78 -13.72
CA SER A 210 10.13 3.70 -12.28
C SER A 210 10.49 2.29 -11.82
N GLU A 211 9.66 1.32 -12.17
CA GLU A 211 9.82 -0.07 -11.74
C GLU A 211 11.08 -0.72 -12.36
N SER A 212 11.35 -0.47 -13.66
CA SER A 212 12.56 -0.97 -14.33
C SER A 212 13.81 -0.31 -13.78
N TYR A 213 13.76 1.00 -13.52
CA TYR A 213 14.86 1.72 -12.90
C TYR A 213 15.18 1.18 -11.50
N LEU A 214 14.17 0.98 -10.67
CA LEU A 214 14.38 0.37 -9.35
C LEU A 214 15.04 -1.01 -9.46
N PHE A 215 14.56 -1.86 -10.37
CA PHE A 215 15.12 -3.19 -10.60
C PHE A 215 16.62 -3.11 -10.96
N ASP A 216 16.98 -2.24 -11.90
CA ASP A 216 18.36 -2.08 -12.34
C ASP A 216 19.27 -1.56 -11.20
N VAL A 217 18.79 -0.60 -10.39
CA VAL A 217 19.53 -0.10 -9.22
C VAL A 217 19.78 -1.21 -8.19
N LEU A 218 18.77 -2.00 -7.86
CA LEU A 218 18.89 -3.08 -6.88
C LEU A 218 19.85 -4.17 -7.38
N ASN A 219 19.81 -4.50 -8.66
CA ASN A 219 20.74 -5.47 -9.28
C ASN A 219 22.17 -4.98 -9.30
N LEU A 220 22.40 -3.71 -9.68
CA LEU A 220 23.74 -3.11 -9.66
C LEU A 220 24.37 -3.14 -8.26
N LYS A 221 23.56 -2.97 -7.24
CA LYS A 221 23.97 -3.07 -5.84
C LYS A 221 24.00 -4.52 -5.31
N ARG A 222 23.69 -5.51 -6.16
CA ARG A 222 23.64 -6.94 -5.83
C ARG A 222 22.72 -7.23 -4.62
N LEU A 223 21.62 -6.50 -4.53
CA LEU A 223 20.67 -6.71 -3.46
C LEU A 223 19.77 -7.92 -3.76
N LYS A 224 19.45 -8.66 -2.72
CA LYS A 224 18.50 -9.76 -2.77
C LYS A 224 17.08 -9.21 -2.70
N VAL A 225 16.36 -9.24 -3.81
CA VAL A 225 14.97 -8.80 -3.89
C VAL A 225 14.03 -9.96 -3.53
N LEU A 226 13.21 -9.77 -2.50
CA LEU A 226 12.26 -10.77 -1.98
C LEU A 226 10.83 -10.29 -2.23
N PRO A 227 10.14 -10.79 -3.25
CA PRO A 227 8.75 -10.43 -3.50
C PRO A 227 7.81 -11.10 -2.49
N ILE A 228 6.80 -10.35 -2.01
CA ILE A 228 5.74 -10.84 -1.14
C ILE A 228 4.37 -10.67 -1.79
N VAL A 229 3.53 -11.69 -1.74
CA VAL A 229 2.17 -11.65 -2.32
C VAL A 229 1.16 -11.02 -1.37
N GLN A 230 1.42 -11.07 -0.06
CA GLN A 230 0.49 -10.65 1.00
C GLN A 230 0.37 -9.14 1.19
N ALA A 231 1.13 -8.33 0.45
CA ALA A 231 1.10 -6.88 0.57
C ALA A 231 0.16 -6.26 -0.48
N ARG A 232 -1.14 -6.52 -0.38
CA ARG A 232 -2.10 -5.86 -1.26
C ARG A 232 -2.46 -4.49 -0.72
N PHE A 233 -2.47 -3.52 -1.63
CA PHE A 233 -2.83 -2.14 -1.35
C PHE A 233 -3.90 -1.66 -2.31
N VAL A 234 -4.69 -0.70 -1.85
CA VAL A 234 -5.52 0.14 -2.71
C VAL A 234 -4.90 1.53 -2.74
N ARG A 235 -4.64 2.07 -3.93
CA ARG A 235 -4.23 3.47 -4.03
C ARG A 235 -5.46 4.37 -3.89
N VAL A 236 -5.39 5.28 -2.94
CA VAL A 236 -6.43 6.28 -2.72
C VAL A 236 -5.99 7.58 -3.39
N ARG A 237 -6.75 8.01 -4.39
CA ARG A 237 -6.45 9.21 -5.17
C ARG A 237 -7.02 10.46 -4.51
N ALA A 238 -6.59 11.63 -4.97
CA ALA A 238 -7.19 12.89 -4.59
C ALA A 238 -8.71 12.84 -4.84
N GLY A 239 -9.51 13.38 -3.91
CA GLY A 239 -10.96 13.21 -3.94
C GLY A 239 -11.46 11.85 -3.42
N GLN A 240 -10.59 11.07 -2.78
CA GLN A 240 -10.89 9.78 -2.16
C GLN A 240 -11.30 8.66 -3.12
N ALA A 241 -10.94 8.78 -4.41
CA ALA A 241 -11.17 7.71 -5.36
C ALA A 241 -10.24 6.52 -5.08
N PHE A 242 -10.84 5.32 -4.91
CA PHE A 242 -10.11 4.07 -4.70
C PHE A 242 -9.73 3.44 -6.03
N HIS A 243 -8.47 3.06 -6.17
CA HIS A 243 -7.96 2.31 -7.32
C HIS A 243 -7.45 0.95 -6.83
N PRO A 244 -8.28 -0.11 -6.91
CA PRO A 244 -7.87 -1.46 -6.53
C PRO A 244 -6.64 -1.89 -7.34
N GLU A 245 -5.65 -2.38 -6.64
CA GLU A 245 -4.45 -2.94 -7.26
C GLU A 245 -4.71 -4.40 -7.58
N THR A 246 -4.68 -4.74 -8.87
CA THR A 246 -4.82 -6.13 -9.30
C THR A 246 -3.47 -6.83 -9.18
N ILE A 247 -3.44 -8.02 -8.59
CA ILE A 247 -2.24 -8.86 -8.60
C ILE A 247 -2.04 -9.39 -10.01
N GLN A 248 -1.02 -8.90 -10.70
CA GLN A 248 -0.62 -9.34 -12.03
C GLN A 248 0.70 -10.08 -11.92
N LEU A 249 0.62 -11.41 -11.82
CA LEU A 249 1.79 -12.29 -11.67
C LEU A 249 2.62 -12.41 -12.96
N GLU A 250 2.03 -12.11 -14.10
CA GLU A 250 2.68 -12.10 -15.42
C GLU A 250 3.79 -11.05 -15.57
N HIS A 251 3.84 -10.08 -14.67
CA HIS A 251 4.87 -9.04 -14.65
C HIS A 251 6.01 -9.33 -13.66
N LEU A 252 6.29 -10.61 -13.38
CA LEU A 252 7.40 -10.98 -12.50
C LEU A 252 8.76 -10.58 -13.11
N PRO A 253 9.73 -10.18 -12.31
CA PRO A 253 11.05 -9.82 -12.81
C PRO A 253 11.73 -11.02 -13.46
N PRO A 254 12.39 -10.86 -14.62
CA PRO A 254 12.95 -11.95 -15.41
C PRO A 254 14.09 -12.70 -14.72
N ALA A 255 14.59 -12.24 -13.57
CA ALA A 255 15.73 -12.81 -12.86
C ALA A 255 15.51 -12.92 -11.35
N ALA A 256 14.32 -13.36 -10.92
CA ALA A 256 14.14 -13.71 -9.52
C ALA A 256 15.06 -14.89 -9.16
N SER A 257 15.79 -14.81 -8.04
CA SER A 257 16.61 -15.93 -7.56
C SER A 257 15.74 -17.16 -7.26
N ALA A 258 16.31 -18.35 -7.29
CA ALA A 258 15.58 -19.58 -6.93
C ALA A 258 14.95 -19.49 -5.53
N GLU A 259 15.60 -18.80 -4.60
CA GLU A 259 15.11 -18.53 -3.25
C GLU A 259 13.90 -17.57 -3.26
N SER A 260 13.93 -16.52 -4.08
CA SER A 260 12.78 -15.61 -4.27
C SER A 260 11.57 -16.35 -4.85
N TRP A 261 11.79 -17.24 -5.81
CA TRP A 261 10.74 -18.11 -6.36
C TRP A 261 10.19 -19.09 -5.33
N SER A 262 11.07 -19.69 -4.51
CA SER A 262 10.65 -20.60 -3.43
C SER A 262 9.76 -19.88 -2.42
N LEU A 263 10.18 -18.69 -1.97
CA LEU A 263 9.41 -17.87 -1.04
C LEU A 263 8.05 -17.43 -1.63
N LEU A 264 8.05 -16.98 -2.89
CA LEU A 264 6.83 -16.61 -3.59
C LEU A 264 5.87 -17.79 -3.72
N THR A 265 6.38 -18.97 -4.06
CA THR A 265 5.58 -20.20 -4.18
C THR A 265 4.96 -20.59 -2.85
N GLU A 266 5.72 -20.54 -1.75
CA GLU A 266 5.22 -20.85 -0.42
C GLU A 266 4.10 -19.88 0.00
N GLN A 267 4.29 -18.59 -0.26
CA GLN A 267 3.27 -17.57 0.00
C GLN A 267 2.00 -17.79 -0.83
N LEU A 268 2.14 -18.09 -2.11
CA LEU A 268 1.00 -18.41 -2.99
C LEU A 268 0.23 -19.64 -2.49
N MET A 269 0.91 -20.70 -2.09
CA MET A 269 0.28 -21.90 -1.52
C MET A 269 -0.45 -21.58 -0.21
N THR A 270 0.14 -20.75 0.64
CA THR A 270 -0.47 -20.30 1.90
C THR A 270 -1.72 -19.46 1.63
N MET A 271 -1.65 -18.53 0.69
CA MET A 271 -2.81 -17.72 0.29
C MET A 271 -3.91 -18.57 -0.32
N HIS A 272 -3.57 -19.53 -1.18
CA HIS A 272 -4.53 -20.47 -1.78
C HIS A 272 -5.27 -21.28 -0.70
N ARG A 273 -4.55 -21.78 0.29
CA ARG A 273 -5.14 -22.50 1.44
C ARG A 273 -6.12 -21.60 2.21
N ARG A 274 -5.72 -20.35 2.54
CA ARG A 274 -6.59 -19.38 3.24
C ARG A 274 -7.84 -19.03 2.44
N LEU A 275 -7.73 -18.88 1.12
CA LEU A 275 -8.87 -18.62 0.25
C LEU A 275 -9.84 -19.81 0.22
N ARG A 276 -9.34 -21.04 0.21
CA ARG A 276 -10.16 -22.26 0.30
C ARG A 276 -10.90 -22.30 1.63
N GLU A 277 -10.19 -22.10 2.76
CA GLU A 277 -10.79 -22.08 4.10
C GLU A 277 -11.85 -20.96 4.24
N ALA A 278 -11.62 -19.79 3.65
CA ALA A 278 -12.61 -18.72 3.60
C ALA A 278 -13.82 -19.11 2.76
N GLY A 279 -13.61 -19.77 1.62
CA GLY A 279 -14.69 -20.31 0.77
C GLY A 279 -15.57 -21.32 1.52
N GLU A 280 -14.95 -22.24 2.27
CA GLU A 280 -15.66 -23.22 3.09
C GLU A 280 -16.50 -22.54 4.19
N ARG A 281 -15.96 -21.51 4.85
CA ARG A 281 -16.71 -20.71 5.84
C ARG A 281 -17.91 -19.99 5.20
N ILE A 282 -17.71 -19.41 4.03
CA ILE A 282 -18.80 -18.74 3.28
C ILE A 282 -19.89 -19.74 2.92
N ALA A 283 -19.54 -20.97 2.51
CA ALA A 283 -20.51 -22.02 2.21
C ALA A 283 -21.36 -22.36 3.46
N VAL A 284 -20.70 -22.59 4.60
CA VAL A 284 -21.40 -22.85 5.89
C VAL A 284 -22.32 -21.68 6.28
N PHE A 285 -21.89 -20.44 6.09
CA PHE A 285 -22.72 -19.26 6.34
C PHE A 285 -23.95 -19.21 5.43
N LYS A 286 -23.80 -19.52 4.14
CA LYS A 286 -24.94 -19.57 3.19
C LYS A 286 -25.95 -20.66 3.55
N ASP A 287 -25.48 -21.84 3.96
CA ASP A 287 -26.35 -22.91 4.39
C ASP A 287 -27.12 -22.56 5.68
N SER A 288 -26.43 -21.92 6.62
CA SER A 288 -27.05 -21.39 7.85
C SER A 288 -28.09 -20.30 7.55
N GLN A 289 -27.81 -19.41 6.63
CA GLN A 289 -28.73 -18.37 6.19
C GLN A 289 -29.98 -18.98 5.55
N ALA A 290 -29.83 -19.95 4.64
CA ALA A 290 -30.96 -20.64 4.00
C ALA A 290 -31.85 -21.36 5.03
N SER A 291 -31.23 -21.99 6.05
CA SER A 291 -31.96 -22.62 7.15
C SER A 291 -32.75 -21.61 7.98
N LEU A 292 -32.19 -20.44 8.26
CA LEU A 292 -32.85 -19.35 8.97
C LEU A 292 -34.04 -18.79 8.16
N GLU A 293 -33.88 -18.62 6.87
CA GLU A 293 -34.96 -18.16 5.98
C GLU A 293 -36.15 -19.14 5.98
N GLN A 294 -35.89 -20.44 5.89
CA GLN A 294 -36.91 -21.49 5.99
C GLN A 294 -37.66 -21.45 7.37
N ASN A 295 -36.91 -21.25 8.44
CA ASN A 295 -37.50 -21.12 9.78
C ASN A 295 -38.38 -19.87 9.88
N VAL A 296 -37.97 -18.74 9.33
CA VAL A 296 -38.78 -17.51 9.30
C VAL A 296 -40.06 -17.73 8.53
N GLU A 297 -40.00 -18.33 7.32
CA GLU A 297 -41.21 -18.64 6.54
C GLU A 297 -42.17 -19.56 7.30
N SER A 298 -41.64 -20.57 8.00
CA SER A 298 -42.44 -21.46 8.82
C SER A 298 -43.14 -20.73 9.95
N LEU A 299 -42.44 -19.86 10.67
CA LEU A 299 -42.97 -19.04 11.75
C LEU A 299 -44.03 -18.04 11.25
N GLU A 300 -43.85 -17.45 10.11
CA GLU A 300 -44.83 -16.56 9.49
C GLU A 300 -46.12 -17.30 9.14
N LEU A 301 -46.03 -18.54 8.61
CA LEU A 301 -47.18 -19.38 8.32
C LEU A 301 -47.95 -19.72 9.61
N MET A 302 -47.24 -20.11 10.67
CA MET A 302 -47.82 -20.40 11.98
C MET A 302 -48.51 -19.18 12.58
N LEU A 303 -47.90 -18.01 12.46
CA LEU A 303 -48.45 -16.75 12.92
C LEU A 303 -49.78 -16.41 12.16
N LYS A 304 -49.78 -16.61 10.84
CA LYS A 304 -50.96 -16.40 9.99
C LYS A 304 -52.13 -17.32 10.37
N GLN A 305 -51.82 -18.59 10.67
CA GLN A 305 -52.81 -19.54 11.16
C GLN A 305 -53.35 -19.16 12.54
N SER A 306 -52.47 -18.76 13.45
CA SER A 306 -52.85 -18.31 14.80
C SER A 306 -53.79 -17.08 14.76
N ARG A 307 -53.42 -16.09 13.92
CA ARG A 307 -54.28 -14.90 13.72
C ARG A 307 -55.65 -15.24 13.16
N ARG A 308 -55.78 -16.24 12.27
CA ARG A 308 -57.07 -16.74 11.78
C ARG A 308 -57.89 -17.40 12.90
N LYS A 309 -57.25 -18.21 13.77
CA LYS A 309 -57.93 -18.81 14.93
C LYS A 309 -58.43 -17.74 15.91
N VAL A 310 -57.63 -16.76 16.24
CA VAL A 310 -58.01 -15.65 17.12
C VAL A 310 -59.17 -14.86 16.55
N ARG A 311 -59.22 -14.53 15.26
CA ARG A 311 -60.35 -13.85 14.62
C ARG A 311 -61.64 -14.69 14.68
N LYS A 312 -61.52 -16.03 14.51
CA LYS A 312 -62.64 -16.92 14.59
C LYS A 312 -63.25 -17.01 16.02
N LEU A 313 -62.40 -17.04 17.02
CA LEU A 313 -62.76 -17.02 18.42
C LEU A 313 -63.39 -15.70 18.81
N ARG A 314 -62.86 -14.57 18.36
CA ARG A 314 -63.45 -13.25 18.60
C ARG A 314 -64.86 -13.10 18.05
N ARG A 315 -65.10 -13.53 16.80
CA ARG A 315 -66.45 -13.54 16.20
C ARG A 315 -67.38 -14.44 16.96
N ARG A 316 -66.93 -15.57 17.54
CA ARG A 316 -67.78 -16.42 18.37
C ARG A 316 -68.17 -15.77 19.72
N LEU A 317 -67.23 -15.06 20.31
CA LEU A 317 -67.45 -14.32 21.54
C LEU A 317 -68.48 -13.20 21.32
N GLU A 318 -68.29 -12.40 20.26
CA GLU A 318 -69.21 -11.34 19.86
C GLU A 318 -70.61 -11.89 19.63
N SER A 319 -70.80 -13.06 18.99
CA SER A 319 -72.13 -13.70 18.80
C SER A 319 -72.73 -14.30 20.08
N LEU A 320 -71.94 -14.55 21.12
CA LEU A 320 -72.48 -15.00 22.44
C LEU A 320 -72.89 -13.83 23.36
N GLU A 321 -72.27 -12.67 23.14
CA GLU A 321 -72.65 -11.43 23.87
C GLU A 321 -73.89 -10.76 23.32
N GLU A 322 -74.27 -11.06 22.04
CA GLU A 322 -75.51 -10.57 21.42
C GLU A 322 -76.72 -11.52 21.61
N SER A 323 -76.59 -12.67 22.23
CA SER A 323 -77.64 -13.65 22.52
C SER A 323 -77.98 -13.65 24.00
#